data_06a3753e9009aac27a9e63bdf5ed4986
#
_entry.id   06a3753e9009aac27a9e63bdf5ed4986
#
_cell.length_a   1.000
_cell.length_b   1.000
_cell.length_c   1.000
_cell.angle_alpha   90.00
_cell.angle_beta   90.00
_cell.angle_gamma   90.00
#
_symmetry.space_group_name_H-M   'P 1'
#
loop_
_entity.id
_entity.type
_entity.pdbx_description
1 polymer ?
#
loop_
_entity_poly.entity_id
_entity_poly.type
_entity_poly.pdbx_seq_one_letter_code
_entity_poly.pdbx_strand_id
1 'polypeptide(L)'
;MDENRLKHSIAVARKMVEIAKSKKLSEEEIKACFIIGYNHDIGYEFTKNGINHNVIGGEILKNSNFKYWREIYYHGEIKVEYKSLYLDILNQADMQIDKYGNDVGYDKRLEDIKSRYGKDSEVYNKCCKIVDKIRR
;
A
#
# COMPACT_ATOMS: atom_id res chain seq x y z
N MET A 1 -10.90 0.21 13.16
CA MET A 1 -10.46 0.90 11.91
C MET A 1 -11.62 1.75 11.42
N ASP A 2 -11.36 3.01 11.05
CA ASP A 2 -12.45 3.84 10.54
C ASP A 2 -12.94 3.33 9.18
N GLU A 3 -14.14 3.76 8.79
CA GLU A 3 -14.81 3.27 7.60
C GLU A 3 -14.03 3.61 6.31
N ASN A 4 -13.47 4.81 6.23
CA ASN A 4 -12.70 5.22 5.05
C ASN A 4 -11.41 4.40 4.91
N ARG A 5 -10.74 4.13 6.02
CA ARG A 5 -9.52 3.31 6.03
C ARG A 5 -9.84 1.89 5.57
N LEU A 6 -10.94 1.34 6.03
CA LEU A 6 -11.37 0.01 5.62
C LEU A 6 -11.71 -0.04 4.13
N LYS A 7 -12.41 0.98 3.63
CA LYS A 7 -12.73 1.08 2.20
C LYS A 7 -11.47 1.15 1.35
N HIS A 8 -10.49 1.95 1.79
CA HIS A 8 -9.20 2.05 1.10
C HIS A 8 -8.51 0.69 1.08
N SER A 9 -8.42 0.01 2.21
CA SER A 9 -7.75 -1.30 2.30
C SER A 9 -8.41 -2.36 1.43
N ILE A 10 -9.73 -2.41 1.40
CA ILE A 10 -10.46 -3.35 0.55
C ILE A 10 -10.21 -3.03 -0.93
N ALA A 11 -10.24 -1.76 -1.30
CA ALA A 11 -10.00 -1.34 -2.68
C ALA A 11 -8.58 -1.64 -3.13
N VAL A 12 -7.59 -1.44 -2.26
CA VAL A 12 -6.19 -1.82 -2.53
C VAL A 12 -6.09 -3.33 -2.73
N ALA A 13 -6.74 -4.13 -1.88
CA ALA A 13 -6.75 -5.58 -2.02
C ALA A 13 -7.34 -6.01 -3.38
N ARG A 14 -8.46 -5.41 -3.79
CA ARG A 14 -9.08 -5.68 -5.09
C ARG A 14 -8.21 -5.25 -6.25
N LYS A 15 -7.55 -4.10 -6.14
CA LYS A 15 -6.64 -3.62 -7.19
C LYS A 15 -5.43 -4.54 -7.32
N MET A 16 -4.89 -5.03 -6.22
CA MET A 16 -3.81 -6.01 -6.24
C MET A 16 -4.23 -7.29 -6.96
N VAL A 17 -5.45 -7.77 -6.72
CA VAL A 17 -6.01 -8.94 -7.41
C VAL A 17 -6.10 -8.68 -8.91
N GLU A 18 -6.60 -7.51 -9.31
CA GLU A 18 -6.70 -7.10 -10.71
C GLU A 18 -5.33 -7.13 -11.40
N ILE A 19 -4.32 -6.53 -10.76
CA ILE A 19 -2.95 -6.50 -11.27
C ILE A 19 -2.39 -7.92 -11.36
N ALA A 20 -2.59 -8.74 -10.32
CA ALA A 20 -2.12 -10.13 -10.30
C ALA A 20 -2.72 -10.95 -11.43
N LYS A 21 -4.02 -10.79 -11.69
CA LYS A 21 -4.70 -11.48 -12.80
C LYS A 21 -4.13 -11.03 -14.14
N SER A 22 -3.84 -9.75 -14.30
CA SER A 22 -3.26 -9.24 -15.55
C SER A 22 -1.86 -9.80 -15.82
N LYS A 23 -1.14 -10.16 -14.75
CA LYS A 23 0.17 -10.81 -14.82
C LYS A 23 0.08 -12.32 -14.91
N LYS A 24 -1.12 -12.88 -14.93
CA LYS A 24 -1.38 -14.32 -15.01
C LYS A 24 -0.78 -15.12 -13.85
N LEU A 25 -0.84 -14.54 -12.65
CA LEU A 25 -0.36 -15.22 -11.44
C LEU A 25 -1.31 -16.37 -11.05
N SER A 26 -0.81 -17.30 -10.24
CA SER A 26 -1.59 -18.44 -9.77
C SER A 26 -2.72 -18.02 -8.83
N GLU A 27 -3.68 -18.92 -8.61
CA GLU A 27 -4.76 -18.66 -7.65
C GLU A 27 -4.24 -18.40 -6.24
N GLU A 28 -3.20 -19.11 -5.82
CA GLU A 28 -2.58 -18.91 -4.51
C GLU A 28 -1.94 -17.53 -4.41
N GLU A 29 -1.24 -17.11 -5.47
CA GLU A 29 -0.62 -15.78 -5.52
C GLU A 29 -1.68 -14.67 -5.53
N ILE A 30 -2.79 -14.88 -6.22
CA ILE A 30 -3.90 -13.93 -6.24
C ILE A 30 -4.51 -13.80 -4.84
N LYS A 31 -4.73 -14.91 -4.15
CA LYS A 31 -5.23 -14.90 -2.77
C LYS A 31 -4.27 -14.18 -1.82
N ALA A 32 -2.95 -14.42 -1.99
CA ALA A 32 -1.93 -13.73 -1.21
C ALA A 32 -2.02 -12.22 -1.43
N CYS A 33 -2.19 -11.77 -2.66
CA CYS A 33 -2.34 -10.35 -2.98
C CYS A 33 -3.53 -9.73 -2.25
N PHE A 34 -4.67 -10.42 -2.21
CA PHE A 34 -5.83 -9.90 -1.48
C PHE A 34 -5.54 -9.75 0.01
N ILE A 35 -4.96 -10.77 0.62
CA ILE A 35 -4.62 -10.77 2.05
C ILE A 35 -3.64 -9.65 2.39
N ILE A 36 -2.62 -9.47 1.56
CA ILE A 36 -1.62 -8.42 1.74
C ILE A 36 -2.27 -7.03 1.66
N GLY A 37 -3.06 -6.78 0.62
CA GLY A 37 -3.72 -5.49 0.44
C GLY A 37 -4.70 -5.17 1.55
N TYR A 38 -5.47 -6.15 1.98
CA TYR A 38 -6.44 -5.99 3.07
C TYR A 38 -5.75 -5.57 4.38
N ASN A 39 -4.55 -6.06 4.64
CA ASN A 39 -3.83 -5.84 5.89
C ASN A 39 -2.78 -4.73 5.82
N HIS A 40 -2.56 -4.12 4.65
CA HIS A 40 -1.39 -3.24 4.49
C HIS A 40 -1.40 -2.01 5.40
N ASP A 41 -2.56 -1.51 5.77
CA ASP A 41 -2.71 -0.31 6.59
C ASP A 41 -3.11 -0.62 8.04
N ILE A 42 -2.96 -1.86 8.50
CA ILE A 42 -3.33 -2.22 9.87
C ILE A 42 -2.61 -1.38 10.92
N GLY A 43 -1.43 -0.89 10.60
CA GLY A 43 -0.64 -0.06 11.52
C GLY A 43 -1.34 1.23 11.94
N TYR A 44 -2.27 1.73 11.13
CA TYR A 44 -3.02 2.95 11.50
C TYR A 44 -3.83 2.81 12.79
N GLU A 45 -4.21 1.61 13.16
CA GLU A 45 -4.95 1.37 14.42
C GLU A 45 -4.07 1.54 15.67
N PHE A 46 -2.76 1.53 15.49
CA PHE A 46 -1.77 1.52 16.56
C PHE A 46 -0.86 2.75 16.55
N THR A 47 -1.16 3.74 15.69
CA THR A 47 -0.37 4.97 15.61
C THR A 47 -1.24 6.20 15.77
N LYS A 48 -0.60 7.32 16.10
CA LYS A 48 -1.22 8.64 16.01
C LYS A 48 -0.90 9.22 14.64
N ASN A 49 -1.92 9.69 13.91
CA ASN A 49 -1.76 10.38 12.62
C ASN A 49 -1.04 9.54 11.55
N GLY A 50 -1.03 8.22 11.68
CA GLY A 50 -0.44 7.34 10.69
C GLY A 50 1.09 7.35 10.63
N ILE A 51 1.77 7.96 11.61
CA ILE A 51 3.24 8.03 11.62
C ILE A 51 3.82 6.63 11.73
N ASN A 52 4.66 6.25 10.76
CA ASN A 52 5.30 4.95 10.68
C ASN A 52 4.30 3.77 10.69
N HIS A 53 3.10 3.97 10.13
CA HIS A 53 2.08 2.93 10.10
C HIS A 53 2.57 1.65 9.42
N ASN A 54 3.40 1.77 8.41
CA ASN A 54 3.96 0.61 7.69
C ASN A 54 4.89 -0.23 8.59
N VAL A 55 5.80 0.42 9.29
CA VAL A 55 6.73 -0.26 10.21
C VAL A 55 5.98 -0.91 11.37
N ILE A 56 5.09 -0.16 12.00
CA ILE A 56 4.32 -0.64 13.14
C ILE A 56 3.40 -1.81 12.73
N GLY A 57 2.70 -1.67 11.60
CA GLY A 57 1.86 -2.74 11.08
C GLY A 57 2.65 -3.98 10.73
N GLY A 58 3.81 -3.81 10.08
CA GLY A 58 4.69 -4.92 9.74
C GLY A 58 5.20 -5.66 10.97
N GLU A 59 5.59 -4.94 12.02
CA GLU A 59 6.06 -5.56 13.27
C GLU A 59 4.95 -6.34 13.99
N ILE A 60 3.74 -5.77 14.05
CA ILE A 60 2.59 -6.44 14.65
C ILE A 60 2.30 -7.76 13.91
N LEU A 61 2.28 -7.71 12.59
CA LEU A 61 2.01 -8.89 11.76
C LEU A 61 3.13 -9.92 11.85
N LYS A 62 4.39 -9.46 11.94
CA LYS A 62 5.53 -10.35 12.18
C LYS A 62 5.38 -11.12 13.49
N ASN A 63 5.01 -10.41 14.56
CA ASN A 63 4.82 -11.01 15.87
C ASN A 63 3.62 -11.95 15.92
N SER A 64 2.68 -11.78 14.98
CA SER A 64 1.51 -12.66 14.83
C SER A 64 1.76 -13.80 13.83
N ASN A 65 3.00 -13.97 13.37
CA ASN A 65 3.41 -15.01 12.41
C ASN A 65 2.74 -14.85 11.03
N PHE A 66 2.42 -13.63 10.63
CA PHE A 66 1.88 -13.36 9.30
C PHE A 66 3.00 -13.49 8.26
N LYS A 67 2.80 -14.38 7.31
CA LYS A 67 3.82 -14.73 6.30
C LYS A 67 4.31 -13.51 5.48
N TYR A 68 3.44 -12.56 5.19
CA TYR A 68 3.72 -11.43 4.31
C TYR A 68 3.99 -10.12 5.06
N TRP A 69 4.48 -10.17 6.29
CA TRP A 69 4.74 -8.99 7.10
C TRP A 69 5.74 -8.04 6.46
N ARG A 70 6.68 -8.55 5.66
CA ARG A 70 7.69 -7.71 5.00
C ARG A 70 7.06 -6.76 3.99
N GLU A 71 6.07 -7.25 3.25
CA GLU A 71 5.35 -6.42 2.28
C GLU A 71 4.69 -5.22 2.96
N ILE A 72 4.10 -5.44 4.12
CA ILE A 72 3.48 -4.35 4.88
C ILE A 72 4.55 -3.43 5.48
N TYR A 73 5.61 -4.00 6.06
CA TYR A 73 6.70 -3.24 6.68
C TYR A 73 7.35 -2.27 5.68
N TYR A 74 7.58 -2.72 4.46
CA TYR A 74 8.32 -1.94 3.46
C TYR A 74 7.44 -1.16 2.48
N HIS A 75 6.12 -1.31 2.54
CA HIS A 75 5.29 -0.58 1.58
C HIS A 75 5.42 0.93 1.76
N GLY A 76 5.42 1.64 0.64
CA GLY A 76 5.57 3.09 0.67
C GLY A 76 6.99 3.60 0.92
N GLU A 77 7.99 2.72 0.97
CA GLU A 77 9.38 3.11 1.16
C GLU A 77 10.14 3.11 -0.17
N ILE A 78 11.13 4.02 -0.29
CA ILE A 78 11.87 4.23 -1.54
C ILE A 78 13.13 3.37 -1.60
N LYS A 79 13.93 3.40 -0.52
CA LYS A 79 15.21 2.71 -0.46
C LYS A 79 15.03 1.40 0.29
N VAL A 80 14.65 0.36 -0.42
CA VAL A 80 14.39 -0.95 0.16
C VAL A 80 15.22 -1.98 -0.58
N GLU A 81 16.01 -2.75 0.16
CA GLU A 81 16.79 -3.86 -0.40
C GLU A 81 15.93 -5.10 -0.62
N TYR A 82 14.90 -5.27 0.22
CA TYR A 82 13.97 -6.38 0.06
C TYR A 82 13.18 -6.23 -1.23
N LYS A 83 13.21 -7.26 -2.06
CA LYS A 83 12.48 -7.26 -3.34
C LYS A 83 11.47 -8.40 -3.37
N SER A 84 10.27 -8.08 -3.79
CA SER A 84 9.16 -9.01 -3.85
C SER A 84 8.18 -8.54 -4.92
N LEU A 85 7.68 -9.49 -5.71
CA LEU A 85 6.61 -9.19 -6.65
C LEU A 85 5.37 -8.66 -5.92
N TYR A 86 5.07 -9.23 -4.75
CA TYR A 86 3.94 -8.77 -3.94
C TYR A 86 4.10 -7.34 -3.45
N LEU A 87 5.32 -6.95 -3.06
CA LEU A 87 5.59 -5.57 -2.65
C LEU A 87 5.40 -4.61 -3.82
N ASP A 88 5.89 -4.97 -5.00
CA ASP A 88 5.71 -4.15 -6.20
C ASP A 88 4.24 -3.96 -6.54
N ILE A 89 3.46 -5.04 -6.50
CA ILE A 89 2.01 -4.99 -6.76
C ILE A 89 1.30 -4.15 -5.70
N LEU A 90 1.67 -4.30 -4.43
CA LEU A 90 1.11 -3.50 -3.34
C LEU A 90 1.35 -2.00 -3.56
N ASN A 91 2.58 -1.62 -3.87
CA ASN A 91 2.89 -0.20 -4.12
C ASN A 91 2.14 0.33 -5.34
N GLN A 92 2.04 -0.45 -6.41
CA GLN A 92 1.26 -0.07 -7.58
C GLN A 92 -0.21 0.17 -7.24
N ALA A 93 -0.80 -0.75 -6.49
CA ALA A 93 -2.21 -0.66 -6.11
C ALA A 93 -2.47 0.52 -5.16
N ASP A 94 -1.65 0.64 -4.12
CA ASP A 94 -1.82 1.68 -3.10
C ASP A 94 -1.71 3.09 -3.71
N MET A 95 -0.84 3.26 -4.70
CA MET A 95 -0.64 4.55 -5.35
C MET A 95 -1.73 4.91 -6.38
N GLN A 96 -2.73 4.09 -6.55
CA GLN A 96 -3.87 4.34 -7.47
C GLN A 96 -5.21 4.46 -6.74
N ILE A 97 -5.26 4.12 -5.46
CA ILE A 97 -6.50 4.12 -4.67
C ILE A 97 -6.48 5.31 -3.70
N ASP A 98 -7.51 6.16 -3.75
CA ASP A 98 -7.59 7.31 -2.85
C ASP A 98 -8.03 6.92 -1.44
N LYS A 99 -8.12 7.92 -0.55
CA LYS A 99 -8.48 7.67 0.85
C LYS A 99 -9.91 7.15 1.05
N TYR A 100 -10.76 7.28 0.04
CA TYR A 100 -12.15 6.82 0.10
C TYR A 100 -12.35 5.46 -0.56
N GLY A 101 -11.28 4.87 -1.09
CA GLY A 101 -11.34 3.57 -1.75
C GLY A 101 -11.69 3.64 -3.23
N ASN A 102 -11.51 4.78 -3.87
CA ASN A 102 -11.74 4.93 -5.31
C ASN A 102 -10.47 4.71 -6.10
N ASP A 103 -10.57 3.98 -7.20
CA ASP A 103 -9.45 3.79 -8.14
C ASP A 103 -9.39 5.03 -9.04
N VAL A 104 -8.44 5.89 -8.78
CA VAL A 104 -8.32 7.18 -9.47
C VAL A 104 -7.07 7.29 -10.35
N GLY A 105 -6.19 6.28 -10.30
CA GLY A 105 -4.93 6.31 -11.01
C GLY A 105 -3.86 7.09 -10.25
N TYR A 106 -2.64 7.07 -10.78
CA TYR A 106 -1.46 7.64 -10.09
C TYR A 106 -1.55 9.15 -9.90
N ASP A 107 -1.91 9.90 -10.94
CA ASP A 107 -1.87 11.36 -10.89
C ASP A 107 -2.89 11.93 -9.90
N LYS A 108 -4.12 11.45 -9.91
CA LYS A 108 -5.14 11.89 -8.96
C LYS A 108 -4.82 11.44 -7.54
N ARG A 109 -4.23 10.25 -7.38
CA ARG A 109 -3.78 9.78 -6.07
C ARG A 109 -2.72 10.73 -5.49
N LEU A 110 -1.75 11.15 -6.32
CA LEU A 110 -0.73 12.11 -5.89
C LEU A 110 -1.34 13.46 -5.54
N GLU A 111 -2.34 13.94 -6.29
CA GLU A 111 -3.06 15.16 -5.96
C GLU A 111 -3.79 15.05 -4.61
N ASP A 112 -4.42 13.91 -4.34
CA ASP A 112 -5.07 13.62 -3.07
C ASP A 112 -4.06 13.71 -1.90
N ILE A 113 -2.90 13.08 -2.05
CA ILE A 113 -1.84 13.09 -1.03
C ILE A 113 -1.31 14.53 -0.83
N LYS A 114 -1.07 15.23 -1.93
CA LYS A 114 -0.60 16.62 -1.91
C LYS A 114 -1.58 17.52 -1.15
N SER A 115 -2.89 17.35 -1.39
CA SER A 115 -3.91 18.17 -0.74
C SER A 115 -3.97 17.94 0.77
N ARG A 116 -3.65 16.71 1.22
CA ARG A 116 -3.69 16.36 2.64
C ARG A 116 -2.41 16.74 3.40
N TYR A 117 -1.27 16.59 2.78
CA TYR A 117 0.04 16.73 3.46
C TYR A 117 0.85 17.92 2.98
N GLY A 118 0.52 18.51 1.81
CA GLY A 118 1.23 19.64 1.23
C GLY A 118 2.32 19.22 0.25
N LYS A 119 2.61 20.10 -0.70
CA LYS A 119 3.58 19.85 -1.79
C LYS A 119 5.03 19.69 -1.28
N ASP A 120 5.35 20.24 -0.12
CA ASP A 120 6.69 20.19 0.45
C ASP A 120 6.82 19.13 1.52
N SER A 121 5.77 18.33 1.74
CA SER A 121 5.81 17.28 2.76
C SER A 121 6.71 16.13 2.33
N GLU A 122 7.31 15.47 3.30
CA GLU A 122 8.11 14.26 3.07
C GLU A 122 7.25 13.15 2.47
N VAL A 123 6.01 13.00 2.96
CA VAL A 123 5.07 11.98 2.47
C VAL A 123 4.79 12.17 0.98
N TYR A 124 4.43 13.38 0.56
CA TYR A 124 4.13 13.66 -0.85
C TYR A 124 5.35 13.41 -1.74
N ASN A 125 6.51 13.91 -1.34
CA ASN A 125 7.74 13.75 -2.12
C ASN A 125 8.14 12.27 -2.24
N LYS A 126 7.99 11.51 -1.17
CA LYS A 126 8.23 10.07 -1.17
C LYS A 126 7.29 9.36 -2.15
N CYS A 127 6.00 9.68 -2.12
CA CYS A 127 5.01 9.09 -3.01
C CYS A 127 5.30 9.41 -4.49
N CYS A 128 5.72 10.64 -4.79
CA CYS A 128 6.13 11.01 -6.14
C CYS A 128 7.28 10.14 -6.65
N LYS A 129 8.27 9.88 -5.81
CA LYS A 129 9.42 9.04 -6.16
C LYS A 129 9.00 7.59 -6.39
N ILE A 130 8.09 7.07 -5.58
CA ILE A 130 7.55 5.72 -5.74
C ILE A 130 6.83 5.59 -7.08
N VAL A 131 5.96 6.55 -7.42
CA VAL A 131 5.23 6.54 -8.69
C VAL A 131 6.19 6.65 -9.89
N ASP A 132 7.20 7.51 -9.80
CA ASP A 132 8.23 7.60 -10.84
C ASP A 132 8.92 6.26 -11.07
N LYS A 133 9.28 5.58 -10.01
CA LYS A 133 9.91 4.25 -10.09
C LYS A 133 8.99 3.22 -10.73
N ILE A 134 7.69 3.25 -10.39
CA ILE A 134 6.70 2.34 -10.97
C ILE A 134 6.56 2.58 -12.48
N ARG A 135 6.53 3.84 -12.91
CA ARG A 135 6.32 4.23 -14.31
C ARG A 135 7.54 3.99 -15.20
N ARG A 136 8.69 3.76 -14.63
CA ARG A 136 9.88 3.39 -15.42
C ARG A 136 9.78 1.93 -15.87
#